data_393dfe8950ba5eb2d2e5a26a5e2ebfdc
#
_entry.id   393dfe8950ba5eb2d2e5a26a5e2ebfdc
#
_cell.length_a   1.000
_cell.length_b   1.000
_cell.length_c   1.000
_cell.angle_alpha   90.00
_cell.angle_beta   90.00
_cell.angle_gamma   90.00
#
_symmetry.space_group_name_H-M   'P 1'
#
loop_
_entity.id
_entity.type
_entity.pdbx_description
1 polymer ?
#
loop_
_entity_poly.entity_id
_entity_poly.type
_entity_poly.pdbx_seq_one_letter_code
_entity_poly.pdbx_strand_id
1 'polypeptide(L)'
;MVFGWFSKKKETKRPIQSKALTRKEVSNEYVKYGEDMANASRLEEAILYFDKAIQLNPNNEFAWGDRGLILDKQGKTEESLVSFSRAIEIDPKNAITWHNKGLTLIRSNKLTEAVHCFDKAIDTKENYAKAWYNKGRALSMLGQINRSQDCFDRARKLDPLLYTKLKKMK
;
A
#
# COMPACT_ATOMS: atom_id res chain seq x y z
N MET A 1 -18.30 42.76 61.06
CA MET A 1 -17.23 41.91 60.50
C MET A 1 -17.87 40.59 60.14
N VAL A 2 -18.06 40.34 58.81
CA VAL A 2 -18.68 39.12 58.32
C VAL A 2 -17.65 38.43 57.42
N PHE A 3 -17.07 37.37 57.94
CA PHE A 3 -16.13 36.55 57.16
C PHE A 3 -16.92 35.63 56.22
N GLY A 4 -16.85 35.94 54.92
CA GLY A 4 -17.36 35.11 53.87
C GLY A 4 -16.48 33.87 53.64
N TRP A 5 -17.04 32.71 53.83
CA TRP A 5 -16.40 31.43 53.60
C TRP A 5 -16.58 31.03 52.11
N PHE A 6 -15.56 31.31 51.30
CA PHE A 6 -15.47 30.81 49.95
C PHE A 6 -15.08 29.31 49.96
N SER A 7 -16.08 28.44 49.85
CA SER A 7 -15.86 27.02 49.62
C SER A 7 -15.35 26.84 48.17
N LYS A 8 -14.04 26.66 48.01
CA LYS A 8 -13.45 26.19 46.75
C LYS A 8 -13.94 24.74 46.50
N LYS A 9 -14.92 24.55 45.61
CA LYS A 9 -15.18 23.26 45.01
C LYS A 9 -13.90 22.77 44.35
N LYS A 10 -13.27 21.74 44.91
CA LYS A 10 -12.25 20.95 44.24
C LYS A 10 -12.94 20.23 43.07
N GLU A 11 -12.75 20.72 41.84
CA GLU A 11 -12.97 19.93 40.66
C GLU A 11 -12.06 18.71 40.72
N THR A 12 -12.61 17.58 41.08
CA THR A 12 -11.96 16.28 40.91
C THR A 12 -11.89 16.02 39.41
N LYS A 13 -10.78 16.47 38.79
CA LYS A 13 -10.39 15.98 37.47
C LYS A 13 -10.35 14.47 37.58
N ARG A 14 -11.35 13.79 36.99
CA ARG A 14 -11.30 12.34 36.77
C ARG A 14 -9.98 12.10 36.04
N PRO A 15 -9.12 11.18 36.48
CA PRO A 15 -7.94 10.83 35.71
C PRO A 15 -8.45 10.35 34.37
N ILE A 16 -8.04 11.03 33.28
CA ILE A 16 -8.19 10.51 31.93
C ILE A 16 -7.39 9.21 31.96
N GLN A 17 -8.08 8.08 32.02
CA GLN A 17 -7.47 6.78 31.80
C GLN A 17 -7.03 6.79 30.33
N SER A 18 -5.80 7.21 30.08
CA SER A 18 -5.14 6.98 28.81
C SER A 18 -5.01 5.47 28.68
N LYS A 19 -5.93 4.88 27.95
CA LYS A 19 -5.87 3.46 27.59
C LYS A 19 -4.50 3.24 26.95
N ALA A 20 -3.63 2.44 27.61
CA ALA A 20 -2.35 2.10 27.03
C ALA A 20 -2.60 1.45 25.65
N LEU A 21 -1.99 1.99 24.61
CA LEU A 21 -2.12 1.46 23.25
C LEU A 21 -1.54 0.06 23.19
N THR A 22 -2.22 -0.83 22.48
CA THR A 22 -1.70 -2.16 22.18
C THR A 22 -0.54 -2.06 21.19
N ARG A 23 0.31 -3.10 21.13
CA ARG A 23 1.39 -3.17 20.12
C ARG A 23 0.88 -2.98 18.70
N LYS A 24 -0.33 -3.50 18.39
CA LYS A 24 -0.97 -3.36 17.08
C LYS A 24 -1.35 -1.91 16.80
N GLU A 25 -1.93 -1.21 17.77
CA GLU A 25 -2.30 0.20 17.64
C GLU A 25 -1.05 1.07 17.43
N VAL A 26 0.02 0.86 18.23
CA VAL A 26 1.29 1.56 18.04
C VAL A 26 1.93 1.26 16.70
N SER A 27 1.87 0.00 16.23
CA SER A 27 2.34 -0.37 14.89
C SER A 27 1.61 0.42 13.80
N ASN A 28 0.28 0.57 13.91
CA ASN A 28 -0.50 1.33 12.94
C ASN A 28 -0.17 2.85 12.96
N GLU A 29 0.19 3.39 14.12
CA GLU A 29 0.68 4.78 14.21
C GLU A 29 2.03 4.95 13.50
N TYR A 30 2.95 3.98 13.64
CA TYR A 30 4.20 4.01 12.89
C TYR A 30 3.98 3.91 11.37
N VAL A 31 2.97 3.16 10.90
CA VAL A 31 2.59 3.17 9.48
C VAL A 31 2.23 4.58 9.04
N LYS A 32 1.36 5.29 9.78
CA LYS A 32 0.99 6.68 9.46
C LYS A 32 2.18 7.62 9.41
N TYR A 33 3.10 7.53 10.39
CA TYR A 33 4.33 8.33 10.34
C TYR A 33 5.19 8.00 9.11
N GLY A 34 5.26 6.72 8.71
CA GLY A 34 5.92 6.30 7.48
C GLY A 34 5.29 6.89 6.24
N GLU A 35 3.94 6.87 6.15
CA GLU A 35 3.19 7.49 5.06
C GLU A 35 3.43 9.02 4.99
N ASP A 36 3.43 9.72 6.14
CA ASP A 36 3.73 11.15 6.21
C ASP A 36 5.15 11.46 5.71
N MET A 37 6.13 10.65 6.09
CA MET A 37 7.51 10.78 5.61
C MET A 37 7.60 10.51 4.10
N ALA A 38 6.88 9.49 3.60
CA ALA A 38 6.83 9.17 2.18
C ALA A 38 6.21 10.32 1.35
N ASN A 39 5.15 10.94 1.87
CA ASN A 39 4.50 12.10 1.26
C ASN A 39 5.41 13.34 1.26
N ALA A 40 6.25 13.48 2.28
CA ALA A 40 7.28 14.52 2.35
C ALA A 40 8.54 14.19 1.53
N SER A 41 8.54 13.09 0.74
CA SER A 41 9.69 12.57 -0.03
C SER A 41 10.91 12.18 0.82
N ARG A 42 10.73 11.95 2.13
CA ARG A 42 11.75 11.48 3.07
C ARG A 42 11.75 9.94 3.12
N LEU A 43 12.20 9.33 2.01
CA LEU A 43 12.01 7.90 1.75
C LEU A 43 12.73 6.99 2.74
N GLU A 44 13.95 7.35 3.18
CA GLU A 44 14.73 6.59 4.16
C GLU A 44 14.03 6.56 5.52
N GLU A 45 13.48 7.70 5.94
CA GLU A 45 12.74 7.79 7.19
C GLU A 45 11.40 7.05 7.13
N ALA A 46 10.74 7.06 5.97
CA ALA A 46 9.55 6.26 5.75
C ALA A 46 9.83 4.78 5.99
N ILE A 47 10.92 4.25 5.40
CA ILE A 47 11.34 2.85 5.61
C ILE A 47 11.60 2.58 7.10
N LEU A 48 12.30 3.48 7.80
CA LEU A 48 12.58 3.32 9.23
C LEU A 48 11.29 3.19 10.06
N TYR A 49 10.27 3.97 9.73
CA TYR A 49 8.97 3.89 10.44
C TYR A 49 8.22 2.61 10.08
N PHE A 50 8.22 2.16 8.82
CA PHE A 50 7.64 0.88 8.44
C PHE A 50 8.37 -0.31 9.10
N ASP A 51 9.69 -0.27 9.20
CA ASP A 51 10.47 -1.30 9.93
C ASP A 51 10.10 -1.35 11.42
N LYS A 52 9.91 -0.20 12.07
CA LYS A 52 9.39 -0.14 13.45
C LYS A 52 7.98 -0.72 13.57
N ALA A 53 7.10 -0.43 12.62
CA ALA A 53 5.75 -0.98 12.58
C ALA A 53 5.79 -2.52 12.46
N ILE A 54 6.63 -3.05 11.58
CA ILE A 54 6.84 -4.49 11.37
C ILE A 54 7.42 -5.15 12.63
N GLN A 55 8.39 -4.52 13.29
CA GLN A 55 8.98 -5.03 14.53
C GLN A 55 7.94 -5.18 15.66
N LEU A 56 6.99 -4.23 15.74
CA LEU A 56 5.92 -4.26 16.73
C LEU A 56 4.80 -5.25 16.38
N ASN A 57 4.46 -5.31 15.10
CA ASN A 57 3.46 -6.22 14.56
C ASN A 57 3.93 -6.79 13.22
N PRO A 58 4.59 -7.97 13.21
CA PRO A 58 5.05 -8.62 11.98
C PRO A 58 3.93 -8.98 10.98
N ASN A 59 2.68 -8.99 11.45
CA ASN A 59 1.49 -9.25 10.63
C ASN A 59 0.76 -7.95 10.23
N ASN A 60 1.47 -6.83 10.16
CA ASN A 60 0.91 -5.59 9.64
C ASN A 60 1.12 -5.53 8.11
N GLU A 61 0.08 -5.90 7.35
CA GLU A 61 0.10 -5.95 5.89
C GLU A 61 0.37 -4.57 5.26
N PHE A 62 -0.12 -3.50 5.88
CA PHE A 62 0.12 -2.14 5.39
C PHE A 62 1.59 -1.75 5.52
N ALA A 63 2.21 -2.03 6.66
CA ALA A 63 3.64 -1.74 6.87
C ALA A 63 4.51 -2.45 5.84
N TRP A 64 4.25 -3.72 5.55
CA TRP A 64 4.96 -4.48 4.52
C TRP A 64 4.68 -3.95 3.11
N GLY A 65 3.41 -3.66 2.78
CA GLY A 65 3.01 -3.14 1.47
C GLY A 65 3.64 -1.78 1.17
N ASP A 66 3.57 -0.85 2.12
CA ASP A 66 4.11 0.51 1.95
C ASP A 66 5.65 0.52 1.96
N ARG A 67 6.28 -0.32 2.80
CA ARG A 67 7.73 -0.55 2.72
C ARG A 67 8.13 -1.01 1.32
N GLY A 68 7.42 -1.98 0.76
CA GLY A 68 7.64 -2.47 -0.60
C GLY A 68 7.53 -1.34 -1.64
N LEU A 69 6.52 -0.48 -1.52
CA LEU A 69 6.31 0.64 -2.42
C LEU A 69 7.45 1.67 -2.36
N ILE A 70 7.97 1.97 -1.17
CA ILE A 70 9.09 2.92 -1.02
C ILE A 70 10.40 2.32 -1.54
N LEU A 71 10.67 1.05 -1.23
CA LEU A 71 11.85 0.35 -1.75
C LEU A 71 11.85 0.29 -3.28
N ASP A 72 10.69 0.08 -3.88
CA ASP A 72 10.52 0.10 -5.32
C ASP A 72 10.82 1.48 -5.92
N LYS A 73 10.36 2.57 -5.29
CA LYS A 73 10.71 3.94 -5.68
C LYS A 73 12.23 4.22 -5.59
N GLN A 74 12.93 3.57 -4.67
CA GLN A 74 14.39 3.66 -4.53
C GLN A 74 15.17 2.74 -5.49
N GLY A 75 14.48 1.93 -6.31
CA GLY A 75 15.10 0.95 -7.21
C GLY A 75 15.61 -0.31 -6.50
N LYS A 76 15.29 -0.51 -5.23
CA LYS A 76 15.63 -1.70 -4.43
C LYS A 76 14.62 -2.83 -4.71
N THR A 77 14.69 -3.35 -5.94
CA THR A 77 13.66 -4.23 -6.51
C THR A 77 13.48 -5.52 -5.71
N GLU A 78 14.56 -6.21 -5.37
CA GLU A 78 14.51 -7.50 -4.65
C GLU A 78 13.90 -7.33 -3.26
N GLU A 79 14.32 -6.32 -2.51
CA GLU A 79 13.76 -6.03 -1.18
C GLU A 79 12.28 -5.62 -1.26
N SER A 80 11.90 -4.89 -2.30
CA SER A 80 10.50 -4.52 -2.58
C SER A 80 9.66 -5.77 -2.83
N LEU A 81 10.11 -6.70 -3.67
CA LEU A 81 9.41 -7.95 -3.96
C LEU A 81 9.23 -8.82 -2.71
N VAL A 82 10.25 -8.89 -1.84
CA VAL A 82 10.14 -9.58 -0.54
C VAL A 82 9.06 -8.92 0.32
N SER A 83 9.06 -7.61 0.42
CA SER A 83 8.08 -6.86 1.22
C SER A 83 6.65 -7.06 0.72
N PHE A 84 6.42 -6.96 -0.60
CA PHE A 84 5.10 -7.26 -1.19
C PHE A 84 4.68 -8.73 -0.98
N SER A 85 5.61 -9.68 -1.06
CA SER A 85 5.31 -11.09 -0.81
C SER A 85 4.81 -11.31 0.61
N ARG A 86 5.46 -10.68 1.61
CA ARG A 86 5.02 -10.75 3.01
C ARG A 86 3.67 -10.10 3.22
N ALA A 87 3.39 -8.94 2.60
CA ALA A 87 2.07 -8.31 2.66
C ALA A 87 0.98 -9.22 2.07
N ILE A 88 1.26 -9.91 0.96
CA ILE A 88 0.34 -10.84 0.30
C ILE A 88 0.11 -12.11 1.15
N GLU A 89 1.14 -12.63 1.82
CA GLU A 89 0.99 -13.77 2.74
C GLU A 89 0.04 -13.44 3.89
N ILE A 90 0.06 -12.19 4.38
CA ILE A 90 -0.80 -11.72 5.47
C ILE A 90 -2.22 -11.45 4.96
N ASP A 91 -2.35 -10.69 3.88
CA ASP A 91 -3.64 -10.41 3.23
C ASP A 91 -3.59 -10.74 1.72
N PRO A 92 -3.93 -11.98 1.34
CA PRO A 92 -3.95 -12.40 -0.06
C PRO A 92 -5.10 -11.76 -0.87
N LYS A 93 -6.05 -11.08 -0.21
CA LYS A 93 -7.19 -10.40 -0.86
C LYS A 93 -6.91 -8.91 -1.16
N ASN A 94 -5.72 -8.41 -0.88
CA ASN A 94 -5.37 -7.04 -1.21
C ASN A 94 -4.95 -6.90 -2.69
N ALA A 95 -5.91 -6.53 -3.54
CA ALA A 95 -5.68 -6.35 -4.98
C ALA A 95 -4.61 -5.29 -5.29
N ILE A 96 -4.44 -4.28 -4.42
CA ILE A 96 -3.46 -3.20 -4.62
C ILE A 96 -2.05 -3.74 -4.44
N THR A 97 -1.82 -4.58 -3.43
CA THR A 97 -0.51 -5.18 -3.19
C THR A 97 -0.09 -6.11 -4.33
N TRP A 98 -1.01 -6.95 -4.83
CA TRP A 98 -0.78 -7.77 -6.02
C TRP A 98 -0.43 -6.92 -7.24
N HIS A 99 -1.18 -5.86 -7.50
CA HIS A 99 -0.93 -4.95 -8.60
C HIS A 99 0.44 -4.27 -8.49
N ASN A 100 0.83 -3.77 -7.31
CA ASN A 100 2.11 -3.11 -7.10
C ASN A 100 3.28 -4.07 -7.27
N LYS A 101 3.17 -5.32 -6.77
CA LYS A 101 4.15 -6.39 -7.03
C LYS A 101 4.31 -6.64 -8.53
N GLY A 102 3.20 -6.70 -9.28
CA GLY A 102 3.22 -6.84 -10.73
C GLY A 102 3.95 -5.70 -11.45
N LEU A 103 3.78 -4.46 -10.99
CA LEU A 103 4.51 -3.31 -11.55
C LEU A 103 6.03 -3.42 -11.31
N THR A 104 6.44 -3.82 -10.12
CA THR A 104 7.85 -4.05 -9.78
C THR A 104 8.44 -5.16 -10.64
N LEU A 105 7.69 -6.24 -10.90
CA LEU A 105 8.09 -7.34 -11.77
C LEU A 105 8.24 -6.93 -13.24
N ILE A 106 7.39 -6.02 -13.75
CA ILE A 106 7.59 -5.45 -15.11
C ILE A 106 8.93 -4.74 -15.18
N ARG A 107 9.29 -3.90 -14.18
CA ARG A 107 10.57 -3.18 -14.17
C ARG A 107 11.78 -4.10 -14.14
N SER A 108 11.66 -5.26 -13.49
CA SER A 108 12.70 -6.31 -13.50
C SER A 108 12.61 -7.27 -14.68
N ASN A 109 11.80 -6.96 -15.69
CA ASN A 109 11.57 -7.80 -16.88
C ASN A 109 11.06 -9.23 -16.58
N LYS A 110 10.49 -9.46 -15.38
CA LYS A 110 9.85 -10.73 -14.98
C LYS A 110 8.39 -10.75 -15.43
N LEU A 111 8.18 -10.69 -16.75
CA LEU A 111 6.89 -10.38 -17.36
C LEU A 111 5.81 -11.44 -17.08
N THR A 112 6.17 -12.72 -17.10
CA THR A 112 5.23 -13.82 -16.83
C THR A 112 4.72 -13.78 -15.39
N GLU A 113 5.62 -13.52 -14.44
CA GLU A 113 5.25 -13.37 -13.03
C GLU A 113 4.39 -12.11 -12.81
N ALA A 114 4.67 -11.02 -13.55
CA ALA A 114 3.86 -9.82 -13.51
C ALA A 114 2.42 -10.08 -13.98
N VAL A 115 2.23 -10.82 -15.09
CA VAL A 115 0.89 -11.23 -15.57
C VAL A 115 0.16 -11.99 -14.49
N HIS A 116 0.80 -12.97 -13.83
CA HIS A 116 0.18 -13.71 -12.74
C HIS A 116 -0.25 -12.80 -11.57
N CYS A 117 0.59 -11.82 -11.19
CA CYS A 117 0.22 -10.87 -10.13
C CYS A 117 -0.98 -10.00 -10.51
N PHE A 118 -1.07 -9.57 -11.78
CA PHE A 118 -2.25 -8.82 -12.24
C PHE A 118 -3.49 -9.72 -12.32
N ASP A 119 -3.35 -11.01 -12.67
CA ASP A 119 -4.47 -11.96 -12.60
C ASP A 119 -5.01 -12.04 -11.18
N LYS A 120 -4.14 -12.21 -10.17
CA LYS A 120 -4.54 -12.22 -8.76
C LYS A 120 -5.21 -10.90 -8.32
N ALA A 121 -4.71 -9.76 -8.78
CA ALA A 121 -5.34 -8.47 -8.52
C ALA A 121 -6.76 -8.38 -9.12
N ILE A 122 -6.95 -8.92 -10.33
CA ILE A 122 -8.23 -8.95 -11.04
C ILE A 122 -9.19 -9.96 -10.39
N ASP A 123 -8.71 -11.16 -10.03
CA ASP A 123 -9.51 -12.18 -9.31
C ASP A 123 -10.09 -11.60 -8.00
N THR A 124 -9.30 -10.76 -7.32
CA THR A 124 -9.72 -10.10 -6.08
C THR A 124 -10.65 -8.92 -6.33
N LYS A 125 -10.42 -8.17 -7.41
CA LYS A 125 -11.18 -6.97 -7.78
C LYS A 125 -11.36 -6.93 -9.30
N GLU A 126 -12.43 -7.54 -9.79
CA GLU A 126 -12.70 -7.69 -11.25
C GLU A 126 -12.74 -6.33 -11.99
N ASN A 127 -13.26 -5.28 -11.34
CA ASN A 127 -13.36 -3.93 -11.92
C ASN A 127 -12.10 -3.07 -11.73
N TYR A 128 -10.93 -3.68 -11.50
CA TYR A 128 -9.68 -2.95 -11.32
C TYR A 128 -9.03 -2.59 -12.66
N ALA A 129 -9.50 -1.50 -13.28
CA ALA A 129 -9.05 -1.04 -14.60
C ALA A 129 -7.53 -0.91 -14.73
N LYS A 130 -6.82 -0.46 -13.67
CA LYS A 130 -5.35 -0.37 -13.66
C LYS A 130 -4.68 -1.73 -13.80
N ALA A 131 -5.21 -2.77 -13.15
CA ALA A 131 -4.65 -4.12 -13.24
C ALA A 131 -4.86 -4.70 -14.64
N TRP A 132 -6.05 -4.53 -15.24
CA TRP A 132 -6.31 -4.91 -16.63
C TRP A 132 -5.36 -4.23 -17.60
N TYR A 133 -5.17 -2.91 -17.46
CA TYR A 133 -4.27 -2.15 -18.34
C TYR A 133 -2.82 -2.65 -18.23
N ASN A 134 -2.29 -2.83 -16.99
CA ASN A 134 -0.91 -3.25 -16.78
C ASN A 134 -0.68 -4.72 -17.14
N LYS A 135 -1.70 -5.61 -17.00
CA LYS A 135 -1.67 -6.95 -17.56
C LYS A 135 -1.53 -6.89 -19.10
N GLY A 136 -2.31 -6.04 -19.76
CA GLY A 136 -2.19 -5.82 -21.20
C GLY A 136 -0.79 -5.39 -21.61
N ARG A 137 -0.17 -4.45 -20.85
CA ARG A 137 1.22 -4.05 -21.09
C ARG A 137 2.21 -5.21 -20.98
N ALA A 138 2.12 -5.99 -19.90
CA ALA A 138 3.01 -7.13 -19.69
C ALA A 138 2.84 -8.18 -20.80
N LEU A 139 1.60 -8.47 -21.22
CA LEU A 139 1.30 -9.37 -22.34
C LEU A 139 1.82 -8.84 -23.67
N SER A 140 1.72 -7.55 -23.93
CA SER A 140 2.27 -6.92 -25.12
C SER A 140 3.80 -7.06 -25.18
N MET A 141 4.49 -6.86 -24.04
CA MET A 141 5.94 -7.05 -23.94
C MET A 141 6.36 -8.52 -24.11
N LEU A 142 5.46 -9.48 -23.81
CA LEU A 142 5.64 -10.91 -24.09
C LEU A 142 5.31 -11.30 -25.54
N GLY A 143 4.90 -10.34 -26.39
CA GLY A 143 4.47 -10.62 -27.77
C GLY A 143 3.06 -11.24 -27.91
N GLN A 144 2.30 -11.33 -26.82
CA GLN A 144 0.94 -11.92 -26.81
C GLN A 144 -0.12 -10.88 -27.17
N ILE A 145 -0.08 -10.41 -28.42
CA ILE A 145 -0.80 -9.21 -28.88
C ILE A 145 -2.31 -9.33 -28.72
N ASN A 146 -2.92 -10.45 -29.13
CA ASN A 146 -4.38 -10.63 -29.04
C ASN A 146 -4.86 -10.54 -27.58
N ARG A 147 -4.22 -11.30 -26.68
CA ARG A 147 -4.53 -11.26 -25.23
C ARG A 147 -4.30 -9.89 -24.61
N SER A 148 -3.27 -9.19 -25.05
CA SER A 148 -2.98 -7.81 -24.64
C SER A 148 -4.13 -6.88 -25.03
N GLN A 149 -4.64 -6.99 -26.27
CA GLN A 149 -5.75 -6.16 -26.77
C GLN A 149 -7.01 -6.37 -25.95
N ASP A 150 -7.38 -7.63 -25.67
CA ASP A 150 -8.53 -7.96 -24.80
C ASP A 150 -8.44 -7.27 -23.43
N CYS A 151 -7.25 -7.26 -22.82
CA CYS A 151 -7.02 -6.60 -21.54
C CYS A 151 -7.16 -5.07 -21.66
N PHE A 152 -6.66 -4.45 -22.73
CA PHE A 152 -6.83 -3.02 -22.96
C PHE A 152 -8.29 -2.64 -23.20
N ASP A 153 -9.04 -3.47 -23.93
CA ASP A 153 -10.45 -3.24 -24.16
C ASP A 153 -11.26 -3.36 -22.87
N ARG A 154 -10.93 -4.31 -22.00
CA ARG A 154 -11.54 -4.42 -20.69
C ARG A 154 -11.23 -3.21 -19.81
N ALA A 155 -9.96 -2.77 -19.74
CA ALA A 155 -9.55 -1.59 -19.02
C ALA A 155 -10.28 -0.33 -19.50
N ARG A 156 -10.41 -0.16 -20.82
CA ARG A 156 -11.13 0.97 -21.46
C ARG A 156 -12.61 0.97 -21.12
N LYS A 157 -13.26 -0.20 -21.10
CA LYS A 157 -14.68 -0.34 -20.72
C LYS A 157 -14.91 0.00 -19.26
N LEU A 158 -13.97 -0.37 -18.37
CA LEU A 158 -14.07 -0.12 -16.94
C LEU A 158 -13.82 1.35 -16.58
N ASP A 159 -12.82 1.98 -17.20
CA ASP A 159 -12.47 3.39 -16.96
C ASP A 159 -11.86 4.01 -18.22
N PRO A 160 -12.68 4.62 -19.11
CA PRO A 160 -12.22 5.24 -20.35
C PRO A 160 -11.25 6.41 -20.15
N LEU A 161 -11.45 7.20 -19.08
CA LEU A 161 -10.62 8.38 -18.79
C LEU A 161 -9.24 7.94 -18.31
N LEU A 162 -9.19 7.00 -17.35
CA LEU A 162 -7.96 6.40 -16.86
C LEU A 162 -7.19 5.72 -18.01
N TYR A 163 -7.87 4.95 -18.84
CA TYR A 163 -7.27 4.28 -20.00
C TYR A 163 -6.58 5.29 -20.93
N THR A 164 -7.26 6.38 -21.27
CA THR A 164 -6.71 7.44 -22.14
C THR A 164 -5.50 8.12 -21.49
N LYS A 165 -5.57 8.40 -20.18
CA LYS A 165 -4.45 8.96 -19.42
C LYS A 165 -3.22 8.03 -19.42
N LEU A 166 -3.42 6.75 -19.11
CA LEU A 166 -2.34 5.76 -19.04
C LEU A 166 -1.70 5.51 -20.41
N LYS A 167 -2.49 5.54 -21.51
CA LYS A 167 -1.99 5.39 -22.87
C LYS A 167 -1.05 6.53 -23.29
N LYS A 168 -1.29 7.75 -22.80
CA LYS A 168 -0.45 8.94 -23.09
C LYS A 168 0.86 8.98 -22.30
N MET A 169 1.00 8.18 -21.25
CA MET A 169 2.19 8.12 -20.37
C MET A 169 3.24 7.10 -20.84
N LYS A 170 3.12 6.61 -22.07
CA LYS A 170 4.07 5.68 -22.69
C LYS A 170 5.31 6.40 -23.20
#